data_8b95372ee8c8b17b2c06e50aac9f4ab5
#
_entry.id   8b95372ee8c8b17b2c06e50aac9f4ab5
#
_cell.length_a   1.000
_cell.length_b   1.000
_cell.length_c   1.000
_cell.angle_alpha   90.00
_cell.angle_beta   90.00
_cell.angle_gamma   90.00
#
_symmetry.space_group_name_H-M   'P 1'
#
loop_
_entity.id
_entity.type
_entity.pdbx_description
1 polymer ?
#
loop_
_entity_poly.entity_id
_entity_poly.type
_entity_poly.pdbx_seq_one_letter_code
_entity_poly.pdbx_strand_id
1 'polypeptide(L)'
;MLTQEFLPIHGGVGNYVLEIARNFQDDVYVHIVTPRCDSVLAKHTDGILDSAEDLPPNVKVTYLGRASDSFFKNLSFQLICSKYVPEIARKEKVDIIHSQSSMPDYLISPSKLRIPIVTTMHTTVEGHSVALKEAASSSTQLTPSEKLVLLLGPVLGRFEARYYTNQRYYITVSRWAKQVMIDSQGIEPSRIRVINICADYSRFSPSRVEEARARFPELAEVTAPKVLYLSRMATRKGMDVLLRAIPRVLSRTDAHFIFAGAGKKPEFAMPQRNFTYLGHVAGDVPPFLYALSDIFVLPSLYENFPACILEAMASKCAVVSTRVGGIPEMIEDGADGVLIPANDSEALADSLTRLAEDKTLRADMGRRARESVIQRYNWKEAASRTLEYYEEVVAQHTLKASERDG
;
A
#
# COMPACT_ATOMS: atom_id res chain seq x y z
N MET A 1 -9.25 -15.13 6.39
CA MET A 1 -8.72 -13.73 6.35
C MET A 1 -9.88 -12.74 6.45
N LEU A 2 -9.71 -11.66 7.22
CA LEU A 2 -10.72 -10.61 7.36
C LEU A 2 -10.21 -9.33 6.71
N THR A 3 -10.96 -8.77 5.77
CA THR A 3 -10.59 -7.53 5.08
C THR A 3 -11.80 -6.66 4.80
N GLN A 4 -11.62 -5.34 4.77
CA GLN A 4 -12.68 -4.39 4.40
C GLN A 4 -12.76 -4.15 2.90
N GLU A 5 -11.76 -4.59 2.15
CA GLU A 5 -11.62 -4.36 0.73
C GLU A 5 -11.20 -5.67 0.05
N PHE A 6 -12.10 -6.22 -0.75
CA PHE A 6 -11.83 -7.38 -1.61
C PHE A 6 -12.96 -7.54 -2.62
N LEU A 7 -12.63 -7.77 -3.86
CA LEU A 7 -13.50 -7.94 -5.02
C LEU A 7 -14.73 -7.00 -5.09
N PRO A 8 -14.73 -6.12 -6.07
CA PRO A 8 -13.62 -5.83 -6.98
C PRO A 8 -12.48 -5.14 -6.24
N ILE A 9 -11.24 -5.42 -6.65
CA ILE A 9 -10.04 -4.91 -5.95
C ILE A 9 -9.74 -3.49 -6.42
N HIS A 10 -9.81 -2.53 -5.50
CA HIS A 10 -9.59 -1.11 -5.80
C HIS A 10 -8.35 -0.52 -5.15
N GLY A 11 -7.76 -1.19 -4.14
CA GLY A 11 -6.65 -0.63 -3.35
C GLY A 11 -5.58 -1.65 -3.00
N GLY A 12 -4.55 -1.15 -2.32
CA GLY A 12 -3.37 -1.93 -1.98
C GLY A 12 -3.64 -3.08 -1.01
N VAL A 13 -4.63 -2.94 -0.11
CA VAL A 13 -4.96 -3.98 0.87
C VAL A 13 -5.62 -5.19 0.19
N GLY A 14 -6.59 -4.94 -0.70
CA GLY A 14 -7.23 -6.01 -1.45
C GLY A 14 -6.24 -6.77 -2.33
N ASN A 15 -5.33 -6.06 -2.99
CA ASN A 15 -4.26 -6.67 -3.77
C ASN A 15 -3.30 -7.50 -2.89
N TYR A 16 -2.92 -7.01 -1.71
CA TYR A 16 -2.11 -7.76 -0.76
C TYR A 16 -2.79 -9.08 -0.34
N VAL A 17 -4.07 -9.05 -0.02
CA VAL A 17 -4.85 -10.26 0.35
C VAL A 17 -4.88 -11.26 -0.79
N LEU A 18 -5.12 -10.80 -2.01
CA LEU A 18 -5.13 -11.64 -3.21
C LEU A 18 -3.78 -12.29 -3.44
N GLU A 19 -2.70 -11.51 -3.43
CA GLU A 19 -1.37 -12.00 -3.74
C GLU A 19 -0.87 -12.97 -2.66
N ILE A 20 -1.12 -12.70 -1.38
CA ILE A 20 -0.79 -13.67 -0.31
C ILE A 20 -1.60 -14.96 -0.48
N ALA A 21 -2.91 -14.85 -0.74
CA ALA A 21 -3.77 -16.04 -0.89
C ALA A 21 -3.38 -16.89 -2.13
N ARG A 22 -3.00 -16.26 -3.24
CA ARG A 22 -2.56 -16.93 -4.46
C ARG A 22 -1.21 -17.66 -4.33
N ASN A 23 -0.37 -17.19 -3.41
CA ASN A 23 0.98 -17.71 -3.24
C ASN A 23 1.11 -18.65 -2.03
N PHE A 24 0.02 -18.95 -1.33
CA PHE A 24 0.01 -20.08 -0.40
C PHE A 24 0.05 -21.40 -1.13
N GLN A 25 0.55 -22.44 -0.45
CA GLN A 25 0.55 -23.80 -0.94
C GLN A 25 -0.88 -24.35 -1.05
N ASP A 26 -1.10 -25.33 -1.91
CA ASP A 26 -2.43 -25.88 -2.23
C ASP A 26 -3.14 -26.53 -1.02
N ASP A 27 -2.39 -26.95 0.01
CA ASP A 27 -2.90 -27.50 1.27
C ASP A 27 -3.35 -26.44 2.28
N VAL A 28 -3.12 -25.15 1.99
CA VAL A 28 -3.59 -24.02 2.82
C VAL A 28 -4.95 -23.56 2.33
N TYR A 29 -5.99 -23.87 3.08
CA TYR A 29 -7.34 -23.39 2.79
C TYR A 29 -7.54 -21.95 3.29
N VAL A 30 -7.92 -21.04 2.42
CA VAL A 30 -8.11 -19.62 2.74
C VAL A 30 -9.57 -19.24 2.64
N HIS A 31 -10.19 -18.86 3.77
CA HIS A 31 -11.54 -18.32 3.79
C HIS A 31 -11.47 -16.79 3.98
N ILE A 32 -11.80 -16.04 2.94
CA ILE A 32 -11.81 -14.58 2.96
C ILE A 32 -13.23 -14.10 3.35
N VAL A 33 -13.30 -13.28 4.38
CA VAL A 33 -14.53 -12.62 4.82
C VAL A 33 -14.39 -11.12 4.58
N THR A 34 -15.31 -10.57 3.79
CA THR A 34 -15.28 -9.19 3.31
C THR A 34 -16.69 -8.62 3.19
N PRO A 35 -16.91 -7.30 3.28
CA PRO A 35 -18.20 -6.70 2.94
C PRO A 35 -18.40 -6.65 1.42
N ARG A 36 -19.66 -6.56 0.98
CA ARG A 36 -19.94 -6.18 -0.42
C ARG A 36 -19.68 -4.69 -0.58
N CYS A 37 -18.88 -4.33 -1.58
CA CYS A 37 -18.74 -2.93 -1.98
C CYS A 37 -19.94 -2.52 -2.83
N ASP A 38 -20.65 -1.44 -2.43
CA ASP A 38 -21.73 -0.88 -3.23
C ASP A 38 -21.13 -0.14 -4.45
N SER A 39 -21.71 -0.39 -5.58
CA SER A 39 -21.26 -0.23 -6.96
C SER A 39 -20.98 1.20 -7.48
N VAL A 40 -20.84 2.23 -6.66
CA VAL A 40 -20.51 3.58 -7.16
C VAL A 40 -19.03 3.67 -7.56
N LEU A 41 -18.14 2.99 -6.82
CA LEU A 41 -16.73 2.83 -7.19
C LEU A 41 -16.54 1.79 -8.31
N ALA A 42 -17.37 0.74 -8.33
CA ALA A 42 -17.30 -0.35 -9.34
C ALA A 42 -17.65 0.09 -10.77
N LYS A 43 -18.32 1.22 -10.96
CA LYS A 43 -18.70 1.72 -12.31
C LYS A 43 -17.53 2.29 -13.13
N HIS A 44 -16.35 2.40 -12.56
CA HIS A 44 -15.17 2.98 -13.21
C HIS A 44 -13.93 2.08 -13.13
N THR A 45 -14.10 0.83 -12.76
CA THR A 45 -12.97 -0.08 -12.56
C THR A 45 -13.17 -1.34 -13.40
N ASP A 46 -12.47 -1.40 -14.52
CA ASP A 46 -12.03 -2.69 -15.05
C ASP A 46 -11.02 -3.22 -14.03
N GLY A 47 -11.50 -3.99 -13.04
CA GLY A 47 -10.72 -4.45 -11.89
C GLY A 47 -9.66 -5.47 -12.29
N ILE A 48 -8.66 -5.63 -11.45
CA ILE A 48 -7.63 -6.69 -11.60
C ILE A 48 -8.29 -8.08 -11.50
N LEU A 49 -9.40 -8.15 -10.78
CA LEU A 49 -10.28 -9.31 -10.63
C LEU A 49 -11.70 -8.82 -10.31
N ASP A 50 -12.63 -9.11 -11.19
CA ASP A 50 -14.02 -8.70 -11.03
C ASP A 50 -14.89 -9.80 -10.41
N SER A 51 -14.46 -11.07 -10.47
CA SER A 51 -15.24 -12.20 -9.98
C SER A 51 -14.44 -13.15 -9.09
N ALA A 52 -15.17 -13.88 -8.23
CA ALA A 52 -14.58 -14.93 -7.40
C ALA A 52 -14.17 -16.19 -8.23
N GLU A 53 -14.53 -16.25 -9.48
CA GLU A 53 -14.26 -17.38 -10.39
C GLU A 53 -12.78 -17.48 -10.77
N ASP A 54 -12.05 -16.36 -10.69
CA ASP A 54 -10.60 -16.30 -11.00
C ASP A 54 -9.70 -16.55 -9.77
N LEU A 55 -10.28 -16.95 -8.65
CA LEU A 55 -9.52 -17.25 -7.45
C LEU A 55 -8.99 -18.69 -7.47
N PRO A 56 -7.85 -18.96 -6.79
CA PRO A 56 -7.38 -20.33 -6.60
C PRO A 56 -8.45 -21.22 -5.95
N PRO A 57 -8.47 -22.54 -6.26
CA PRO A 57 -9.51 -23.45 -5.79
C PRO A 57 -9.54 -23.63 -4.26
N ASN A 58 -8.42 -23.36 -3.58
CA ASN A 58 -8.29 -23.36 -2.12
C ASN A 58 -8.75 -22.07 -1.45
N VAL A 59 -9.26 -21.09 -2.22
CA VAL A 59 -9.74 -19.78 -1.72
C VAL A 59 -11.25 -19.70 -1.79
N LYS A 60 -11.90 -19.47 -0.64
CA LYS A 60 -13.34 -19.23 -0.52
C LYS A 60 -13.61 -17.79 -0.08
N VAL A 61 -14.62 -17.15 -0.63
CA VAL A 61 -15.04 -15.81 -0.25
C VAL A 61 -16.45 -15.82 0.35
N THR A 62 -16.61 -15.14 1.48
CA THR A 62 -17.92 -14.89 2.09
C THR A 62 -18.13 -13.40 2.26
N TYR A 63 -19.23 -12.88 1.72
CA TYR A 63 -19.61 -11.49 1.86
C TYR A 63 -20.51 -11.30 3.08
N LEU A 64 -20.08 -10.43 4.00
CA LEU A 64 -20.83 -10.06 5.20
C LEU A 64 -21.15 -8.56 5.22
N GLY A 65 -22.43 -8.22 5.06
CA GLY A 65 -22.87 -6.82 5.07
C GLY A 65 -22.46 -6.06 3.82
N ARG A 66 -22.44 -4.72 3.94
CA ARG A 66 -22.07 -3.79 2.87
C ARG A 66 -21.09 -2.76 3.42
N ALA A 67 -20.01 -2.50 2.70
CA ALA A 67 -19.10 -1.40 2.97
C ALA A 67 -19.41 -0.20 2.09
N SER A 68 -19.17 0.97 2.63
CA SER A 68 -18.97 2.21 1.87
C SER A 68 -17.91 3.01 2.63
N ASP A 69 -17.38 4.05 2.01
CA ASP A 69 -16.35 4.94 2.57
C ASP A 69 -16.77 5.71 3.83
N SER A 70 -17.94 5.43 4.43
CA SER A 70 -18.39 6.11 5.64
C SER A 70 -17.97 5.37 6.91
N PHE A 71 -17.53 6.12 7.90
CA PHE A 71 -17.18 5.63 9.25
C PHE A 71 -18.26 4.73 9.87
N PHE A 72 -19.54 5.09 9.72
CA PHE A 72 -20.65 4.32 10.28
C PHE A 72 -20.86 2.95 9.63
N LYS A 73 -20.57 2.81 8.35
CA LYS A 73 -20.68 1.51 7.66
C LYS A 73 -19.52 0.58 8.02
N ASN A 74 -18.34 1.14 8.31
CA ASN A 74 -17.23 0.37 8.87
C ASN A 74 -17.56 -0.17 10.26
N LEU A 75 -18.23 0.61 11.12
CA LEU A 75 -18.69 0.14 12.41
C LEU A 75 -19.75 -0.97 12.29
N SER A 76 -20.67 -0.89 11.32
CA SER A 76 -21.64 -1.95 11.06
C SER A 76 -20.96 -3.26 10.64
N PHE A 77 -19.92 -3.19 9.84
CA PHE A 77 -19.13 -4.36 9.47
C PHE A 77 -18.40 -5.00 10.65
N GLN A 78 -17.84 -4.19 11.56
CA GLN A 78 -17.24 -4.70 12.81
C GLN A 78 -18.26 -5.46 13.67
N LEU A 79 -19.48 -4.91 13.86
CA LEU A 79 -20.54 -5.56 14.60
C LEU A 79 -20.95 -6.89 13.94
N ILE A 80 -21.08 -6.91 12.62
CA ILE A 80 -21.38 -8.13 11.86
C ILE A 80 -20.25 -9.15 12.01
N CYS A 81 -18.99 -8.74 11.88
CA CYS A 81 -17.84 -9.61 12.08
C CYS A 81 -17.81 -10.21 13.49
N SER A 82 -18.08 -9.41 14.54
CA SER A 82 -18.06 -9.89 15.92
C SER A 82 -19.09 -10.99 16.18
N LYS A 83 -20.19 -11.00 15.43
CA LYS A 83 -21.26 -12.01 15.52
C LYS A 83 -20.95 -13.25 14.67
N TYR A 84 -20.63 -13.07 13.40
CA TYR A 84 -20.58 -14.18 12.42
C TYR A 84 -19.20 -14.83 12.25
N VAL A 85 -18.12 -14.08 12.46
CA VAL A 85 -16.76 -14.65 12.30
C VAL A 85 -16.50 -15.80 13.28
N PRO A 86 -16.90 -15.73 14.57
CA PRO A 86 -16.77 -16.86 15.49
C PRO A 86 -17.54 -18.12 15.07
N GLU A 87 -18.71 -17.94 14.43
CA GLU A 87 -19.50 -19.07 13.91
C GLU A 87 -18.82 -19.69 12.68
N ILE A 88 -18.37 -18.86 11.73
CA ILE A 88 -17.65 -19.30 10.54
C ILE A 88 -16.38 -20.05 10.95
N ALA A 89 -15.60 -19.47 11.87
CA ALA A 89 -14.35 -20.05 12.33
C ALA A 89 -14.53 -21.44 12.96
N ARG A 90 -15.59 -21.63 13.76
CA ARG A 90 -15.93 -22.95 14.32
C ARG A 90 -16.41 -23.95 13.28
N LYS A 91 -17.31 -23.52 12.39
CA LYS A 91 -17.88 -24.37 11.33
C LYS A 91 -16.83 -24.88 10.36
N GLU A 92 -15.93 -24.01 9.93
CA GLU A 92 -14.89 -24.31 8.96
C GLU A 92 -13.60 -24.84 9.65
N LYS A 93 -13.59 -24.99 10.98
CA LYS A 93 -12.44 -25.47 11.78
C LYS A 93 -11.17 -24.66 11.50
N VAL A 94 -11.29 -23.33 11.55
CA VAL A 94 -10.21 -22.39 11.23
C VAL A 94 -9.13 -22.44 12.32
N ASP A 95 -7.87 -22.63 11.94
CA ASP A 95 -6.74 -22.69 12.86
C ASP A 95 -6.28 -21.31 13.31
N ILE A 96 -6.42 -20.29 12.43
CA ILE A 96 -5.95 -18.93 12.66
C ILE A 96 -6.84 -17.91 11.95
N ILE A 97 -7.04 -16.75 12.57
CA ILE A 97 -7.71 -15.59 11.95
C ILE A 97 -6.64 -14.57 11.60
N HIS A 98 -6.59 -14.16 10.33
CA HIS A 98 -5.73 -13.07 9.88
C HIS A 98 -6.56 -11.86 9.46
N SER A 99 -6.45 -10.75 10.19
CA SER A 99 -7.11 -9.49 9.90
C SER A 99 -6.17 -8.53 9.16
N GLN A 100 -6.69 -7.77 8.19
CA GLN A 100 -5.90 -6.85 7.36
C GLN A 100 -5.84 -5.42 7.91
N SER A 101 -6.38 -5.20 9.07
CA SER A 101 -6.27 -3.99 9.90
C SER A 101 -6.93 -4.23 11.24
N SER A 102 -6.83 -3.28 12.16
CA SER A 102 -7.56 -3.32 13.44
C SER A 102 -9.08 -3.20 13.28
N MET A 103 -9.58 -2.75 12.14
CA MET A 103 -11.00 -2.44 11.96
C MET A 103 -11.92 -3.68 11.87
N PRO A 104 -11.64 -4.72 11.06
CA PRO A 104 -12.58 -5.84 10.91
C PRO A 104 -12.78 -6.68 12.16
N ASP A 105 -11.76 -6.82 13.00
CA ASP A 105 -11.75 -7.70 14.15
C ASP A 105 -11.71 -6.98 15.52
N TYR A 106 -11.87 -5.65 15.53
CA TYR A 106 -11.79 -4.83 16.76
C TYR A 106 -12.68 -5.33 17.89
N LEU A 107 -13.89 -5.76 17.57
CA LEU A 107 -14.87 -6.27 18.54
C LEU A 107 -14.76 -7.79 18.78
N ILE A 108 -13.83 -8.49 18.12
CA ILE A 108 -13.60 -9.92 18.33
C ILE A 108 -12.61 -10.11 19.48
N SER A 109 -13.06 -10.78 20.55
CA SER A 109 -12.21 -11.08 21.70
C SER A 109 -11.42 -12.36 21.47
N PRO A 110 -10.04 -12.30 21.40
CA PRO A 110 -9.21 -13.49 21.21
C PRO A 110 -9.39 -14.52 22.33
N SER A 111 -9.58 -14.08 23.59
CA SER A 111 -9.76 -14.95 24.75
C SER A 111 -11.06 -15.76 24.71
N LYS A 112 -12.12 -15.23 24.08
CA LYS A 112 -13.40 -15.92 23.93
C LYS A 112 -13.44 -16.87 22.74
N LEU A 113 -12.62 -16.57 21.71
CA LEU A 113 -12.64 -17.33 20.46
C LEU A 113 -11.86 -18.63 20.53
N ARG A 114 -10.84 -18.74 21.39
CA ARG A 114 -9.89 -19.85 21.50
C ARG A 114 -9.12 -20.14 20.19
N ILE A 115 -9.09 -19.19 19.26
CA ILE A 115 -8.37 -19.21 18.00
C ILE A 115 -7.45 -17.99 18.00
N PRO A 116 -6.17 -18.13 17.67
CA PRO A 116 -5.25 -16.99 17.61
C PRO A 116 -5.62 -16.01 16.49
N ILE A 117 -5.37 -14.73 16.74
CA ILE A 117 -5.58 -13.68 15.77
C ILE A 117 -4.26 -13.03 15.44
N VAL A 118 -3.93 -12.99 14.15
CA VAL A 118 -2.83 -12.21 13.57
C VAL A 118 -3.43 -11.02 12.83
N THR A 119 -2.85 -9.85 12.97
CA THR A 119 -3.30 -8.65 12.26
C THR A 119 -2.17 -8.01 11.49
N THR A 120 -2.36 -7.85 10.17
CA THR A 120 -1.43 -7.04 9.37
C THR A 120 -1.76 -5.55 9.53
N MET A 121 -0.80 -4.80 10.02
CA MET A 121 -0.90 -3.36 10.20
C MET A 121 -0.29 -2.65 8.98
N HIS A 122 -1.14 -2.35 8.00
CA HIS A 122 -0.73 -1.60 6.81
C HIS A 122 -0.44 -0.13 7.12
N THR A 123 -1.14 0.44 8.08
CA THR A 123 -0.92 1.80 8.60
C THR A 123 -1.37 1.88 10.06
N THR A 124 -0.81 2.81 10.84
CA THR A 124 -1.27 3.11 12.20
C THR A 124 -1.90 4.49 12.24
N VAL A 125 -2.93 4.70 13.09
CA VAL A 125 -3.56 6.02 13.26
C VAL A 125 -2.54 7.03 13.80
N GLU A 126 -1.66 6.58 14.68
CA GLU A 126 -0.61 7.43 15.26
C GLU A 126 0.40 7.86 14.19
N GLY A 127 0.92 6.93 13.39
CA GLY A 127 1.82 7.26 12.29
C GLY A 127 1.16 8.21 11.27
N HIS A 128 -0.13 8.04 11.01
CA HIS A 128 -0.89 8.97 10.18
C HIS A 128 -1.04 10.35 10.82
N SER A 129 -1.27 10.41 12.13
CA SER A 129 -1.41 11.66 12.88
C SER A 129 -0.09 12.44 12.98
N VAL A 130 1.03 11.75 13.18
CA VAL A 130 2.38 12.37 13.19
C VAL A 130 2.66 13.01 11.84
N ALA A 131 2.45 12.30 10.76
CA ALA A 131 2.65 12.81 9.42
C ALA A 131 1.77 14.02 9.07
N LEU A 132 0.51 14.01 9.53
CA LEU A 132 -0.40 15.14 9.35
C LEU A 132 0.02 16.37 10.16
N LYS A 133 0.59 16.18 11.37
CA LYS A 133 1.15 17.29 12.16
C LYS A 133 2.36 17.92 11.48
N GLU A 134 3.26 17.11 10.93
CA GLU A 134 4.41 17.58 10.16
C GLU A 134 3.96 18.32 8.89
N ALA A 135 2.97 17.79 8.17
CA ALA A 135 2.37 18.45 7.00
C ALA A 135 1.72 19.79 7.38
N ALA A 136 0.99 19.84 8.50
CA ALA A 136 0.34 21.07 8.98
C ALA A 136 1.34 22.16 9.37
N SER A 137 2.50 21.80 9.92
CA SER A 137 3.57 22.73 10.28
C SER A 137 4.27 23.36 9.07
N SER A 138 4.17 22.73 7.91
CA SER A 138 4.83 23.16 6.65
C SER A 138 3.95 23.96 5.69
N SER A 139 2.93 24.68 6.18
CA SER A 139 1.98 25.53 5.42
C SER A 139 1.12 24.79 4.38
N THR A 140 1.01 23.50 4.46
CA THR A 140 0.29 22.66 3.52
C THR A 140 -1.22 22.66 3.84
N GLN A 141 -2.09 22.86 2.84
CA GLN A 141 -3.53 22.82 3.05
C GLN A 141 -4.03 21.40 3.26
N LEU A 142 -4.44 21.09 4.49
CA LEU A 142 -5.05 19.80 4.84
C LEU A 142 -6.50 19.72 4.37
N THR A 143 -6.91 18.56 3.90
CA THR A 143 -8.32 18.26 3.57
C THR A 143 -9.20 18.27 4.84
N PRO A 144 -10.52 18.45 4.73
CA PRO A 144 -11.42 18.38 5.89
C PRO A 144 -11.32 17.07 6.68
N SER A 145 -11.13 15.94 6.00
CA SER A 145 -10.95 14.62 6.63
C SER A 145 -9.61 14.53 7.38
N GLU A 146 -8.54 15.10 6.86
CA GLU A 146 -7.23 15.15 7.52
C GLU A 146 -7.26 16.05 8.76
N LYS A 147 -7.96 17.18 8.70
CA LYS A 147 -8.20 18.05 9.87
C LYS A 147 -9.00 17.32 10.95
N LEU A 148 -10.01 16.54 10.57
CA LEU A 148 -10.81 15.75 11.50
C LEU A 148 -9.97 14.66 12.17
N VAL A 149 -9.10 13.98 11.43
CA VAL A 149 -8.16 12.97 11.98
C VAL A 149 -7.19 13.61 12.97
N LEU A 150 -6.68 14.82 12.69
CA LEU A 150 -5.83 15.56 13.63
C LEU A 150 -6.60 15.94 14.91
N LEU A 151 -7.84 16.40 14.80
CA LEU A 151 -8.66 16.78 15.93
C LEU A 151 -9.04 15.58 16.81
N LEU A 152 -9.42 14.47 16.21
CA LEU A 152 -9.83 13.25 16.88
C LEU A 152 -8.68 12.29 17.21
N GLY A 153 -7.47 12.56 16.68
CA GLY A 153 -6.30 11.70 16.82
C GLY A 153 -6.03 11.19 18.24
N PRO A 154 -6.05 12.06 19.29
CA PRO A 154 -5.84 11.62 20.68
C PRO A 154 -6.93 10.64 21.19
N VAL A 155 -8.16 10.81 20.72
CA VAL A 155 -9.29 9.92 21.10
C VAL A 155 -9.20 8.62 20.32
N LEU A 156 -8.98 8.69 19.01
CA LEU A 156 -8.80 7.53 18.14
C LEU A 156 -7.60 6.69 18.57
N GLY A 157 -6.47 7.32 18.93
CA GLY A 157 -5.30 6.64 19.45
C GLY A 157 -5.54 5.86 20.74
N ARG A 158 -6.42 6.37 21.65
CA ARG A 158 -6.82 5.63 22.86
C ARG A 158 -7.68 4.40 22.53
N PHE A 159 -8.54 4.49 21.51
CA PHE A 159 -9.29 3.34 21.04
C PHE A 159 -8.37 2.33 20.35
N GLU A 160 -7.46 2.81 19.53
CA GLU A 160 -6.45 1.95 18.89
C GLU A 160 -5.55 1.27 19.91
N ALA A 161 -5.10 1.98 20.97
CA ALA A 161 -4.30 1.40 22.03
C ALA A 161 -4.98 0.23 22.77
N ARG A 162 -6.32 0.24 22.85
CA ARG A 162 -7.07 -0.89 23.40
C ARG A 162 -7.04 -2.14 22.52
N TYR A 163 -6.86 -1.96 21.24
CA TYR A 163 -6.70 -3.06 20.29
C TYR A 163 -5.33 -3.72 20.43
N TYR A 164 -4.29 -2.93 20.69
CA TYR A 164 -2.94 -3.43 20.87
C TYR A 164 -2.78 -4.09 22.22
N THR A 165 -2.98 -5.39 22.25
CA THR A 165 -2.87 -6.20 23.46
C THR A 165 -1.87 -7.32 23.27
N ASN A 166 -1.33 -7.82 24.38
CA ASN A 166 -0.47 -9.00 24.39
C ASN A 166 -1.22 -10.31 24.13
N GLN A 167 -2.50 -10.27 23.76
CA GLN A 167 -3.28 -11.44 23.34
C GLN A 167 -3.32 -11.61 21.81
N ARG A 168 -2.79 -10.64 21.06
CA ARG A 168 -2.77 -10.62 19.60
C ARG A 168 -1.35 -10.72 19.08
N TYR A 169 -1.24 -11.10 17.81
CA TYR A 169 0.00 -11.14 17.06
C TYR A 169 -0.12 -10.21 15.85
N TYR A 170 1.00 -9.67 15.41
CA TYR A 170 0.99 -8.63 14.39
C TYR A 170 1.98 -8.92 13.27
N ILE A 171 1.58 -8.58 12.06
CA ILE A 171 2.48 -8.43 10.92
C ILE A 171 2.54 -6.95 10.59
N THR A 172 3.72 -6.42 10.36
CA THR A 172 3.94 -5.07 9.82
C THR A 172 4.66 -5.16 8.49
N VAL A 173 4.42 -4.18 7.64
CA VAL A 173 5.00 -4.17 6.29
C VAL A 173 6.36 -3.49 6.22
N SER A 174 6.86 -2.94 7.34
CA SER A 174 8.19 -2.31 7.44
C SER A 174 8.76 -2.44 8.86
N ARG A 175 10.08 -2.37 8.99
CA ARG A 175 10.78 -2.27 10.28
C ARG A 175 10.44 -0.97 10.99
N TRP A 176 10.30 0.12 10.21
CA TRP A 176 9.85 1.39 10.75
C TRP A 176 8.50 1.28 11.47
N ALA A 177 7.50 0.65 10.83
CA ALA A 177 6.19 0.45 11.47
C ALA A 177 6.26 -0.46 12.70
N LYS A 178 7.11 -1.51 12.68
CA LYS A 178 7.38 -2.33 13.86
C LYS A 178 7.91 -1.48 15.02
N GLN A 179 8.89 -0.60 14.76
CA GLN A 179 9.45 0.27 15.79
C GLN A 179 8.40 1.24 16.34
N VAL A 180 7.60 1.85 15.48
CA VAL A 180 6.48 2.72 15.90
C VAL A 180 5.53 1.97 16.84
N MET A 181 5.15 0.72 16.51
CA MET A 181 4.26 -0.08 17.38
C MET A 181 4.90 -0.43 18.73
N ILE A 182 6.20 -0.69 18.78
CA ILE A 182 6.92 -0.96 20.02
C ILE A 182 6.93 0.30 20.88
N ASP A 183 7.36 1.43 20.31
CA ASP A 183 7.60 2.69 21.05
C ASP A 183 6.31 3.35 21.50
N SER A 184 5.27 3.33 20.67
CA SER A 184 4.02 4.05 20.93
C SER A 184 2.95 3.22 21.62
N GLN A 185 2.92 1.90 21.38
CA GLN A 185 1.87 1.00 21.87
C GLN A 185 2.39 -0.01 22.91
N GLY A 186 3.71 -0.07 23.14
CA GLY A 186 4.32 -0.97 24.11
C GLY A 186 4.14 -2.46 23.79
N ILE A 187 3.99 -2.81 22.52
CA ILE A 187 3.81 -4.20 22.10
C ILE A 187 5.16 -4.92 22.18
N GLU A 188 5.13 -6.11 22.75
CA GLU A 188 6.31 -6.97 22.82
C GLU A 188 6.86 -7.29 21.42
N PRO A 189 8.18 -7.05 21.17
CA PRO A 189 8.79 -7.23 19.85
C PRO A 189 8.63 -8.64 19.25
N SER A 190 8.54 -9.68 20.09
CA SER A 190 8.32 -11.07 19.69
C SER A 190 6.96 -11.32 19.07
N ARG A 191 5.98 -10.44 19.32
CA ARG A 191 4.63 -10.51 18.77
C ARG A 191 4.47 -9.80 17.44
N ILE A 192 5.52 -9.16 16.94
CA ILE A 192 5.49 -8.40 15.70
C ILE A 192 6.49 -9.00 14.71
N ARG A 193 5.96 -9.57 13.62
CA ARG A 193 6.75 -10.02 12.47
C ARG A 193 6.75 -8.95 11.38
N VAL A 194 7.91 -8.69 10.78
CA VAL A 194 8.00 -7.82 9.60
C VAL A 194 7.95 -8.70 8.36
N ILE A 195 6.91 -8.50 7.53
CA ILE A 195 6.74 -9.15 6.23
C ILE A 195 6.38 -8.05 5.23
N ASN A 196 7.32 -7.73 4.35
CA ASN A 196 7.16 -6.61 3.43
C ASN A 196 6.07 -6.90 2.37
N ILE A 197 5.44 -5.83 1.87
CA ILE A 197 4.66 -5.88 0.63
C ILE A 197 5.63 -6.19 -0.52
N CYS A 198 5.16 -6.93 -1.52
CA CYS A 198 5.92 -7.31 -2.70
C CYS A 198 5.29 -6.72 -3.96
N ALA A 199 5.95 -6.88 -5.10
CA ALA A 199 5.40 -6.54 -6.40
C ALA A 199 5.34 -7.77 -7.31
N ASP A 200 4.30 -7.85 -8.12
CA ASP A 200 4.26 -8.77 -9.24
C ASP A 200 5.13 -8.22 -10.38
N TYR A 201 6.42 -8.58 -10.37
CA TYR A 201 7.39 -8.13 -11.36
C TYR A 201 7.22 -8.76 -12.75
N SER A 202 6.31 -9.70 -12.91
CA SER A 202 5.87 -10.22 -14.22
C SER A 202 4.83 -9.30 -14.85
N ARG A 203 3.90 -8.83 -14.04
CA ARG A 203 2.88 -7.85 -14.41
C ARG A 203 3.48 -6.45 -14.59
N PHE A 204 4.32 -6.00 -13.64
CA PHE A 204 5.05 -4.74 -13.70
C PHE A 204 6.42 -4.97 -14.35
N SER A 205 6.46 -4.89 -15.66
CA SER A 205 7.62 -5.27 -16.46
C SER A 205 7.89 -4.29 -17.61
N PRO A 206 9.17 -3.96 -17.86
CA PRO A 206 9.52 -3.16 -19.04
C PRO A 206 9.19 -3.86 -20.36
N SER A 207 8.97 -5.18 -20.37
CA SER A 207 8.55 -5.91 -21.58
C SER A 207 7.19 -5.51 -22.12
N ARG A 208 6.39 -4.81 -21.31
CA ARG A 208 5.07 -4.31 -21.72
C ARG A 208 5.10 -3.02 -22.53
N VAL A 209 6.28 -2.51 -22.85
CA VAL A 209 6.44 -1.21 -23.53
C VAL A 209 5.72 -1.16 -24.88
N GLU A 210 5.72 -2.23 -25.67
CA GLU A 210 5.04 -2.24 -26.98
C GLU A 210 3.52 -2.23 -26.85
N GLU A 211 2.97 -3.01 -25.90
CA GLU A 211 1.54 -2.95 -25.56
C GLU A 211 1.15 -1.55 -25.06
N ALA A 212 2.02 -0.97 -24.23
CA ALA A 212 1.79 0.36 -23.66
C ALA A 212 1.81 1.46 -24.73
N ARG A 213 2.69 1.37 -25.72
CA ARG A 213 2.76 2.27 -26.88
C ARG A 213 1.48 2.19 -27.72
N ALA A 214 0.97 0.99 -27.94
CA ALA A 214 -0.29 0.80 -28.67
C ALA A 214 -1.48 1.38 -27.92
N ARG A 215 -1.50 1.29 -26.58
CA ARG A 215 -2.59 1.78 -25.74
C ARG A 215 -2.57 3.28 -25.51
N PHE A 216 -1.36 3.89 -25.49
CA PHE A 216 -1.14 5.32 -25.24
C PHE A 216 -0.23 5.91 -26.32
N PRO A 217 -0.68 5.99 -27.60
CA PRO A 217 0.13 6.46 -28.72
C PRO A 217 0.62 7.90 -28.51
N GLU A 218 -0.18 8.76 -27.88
CA GLU A 218 0.21 10.13 -27.56
C GLU A 218 1.39 10.21 -26.59
N LEU A 219 1.52 9.28 -25.65
CA LEU A 219 2.67 9.18 -24.75
C LEU A 219 3.87 8.49 -25.43
N ALA A 220 3.61 7.61 -26.39
CA ALA A 220 4.66 6.95 -27.17
C ALA A 220 5.39 7.93 -28.10
N GLU A 221 4.73 8.96 -28.62
CA GLU A 221 5.32 10.02 -29.45
C GLU A 221 6.20 10.98 -28.65
N VAL A 222 6.04 11.05 -27.32
CA VAL A 222 6.88 11.89 -26.46
C VAL A 222 8.30 11.31 -26.40
N THR A 223 9.27 12.03 -26.94
CA THR A 223 10.70 11.67 -26.94
C THR A 223 11.46 12.18 -25.71
N ALA A 224 10.91 13.18 -25.03
CA ALA A 224 11.45 13.73 -23.80
C ALA A 224 11.37 12.70 -22.64
N PRO A 225 12.24 12.81 -21.62
CA PRO A 225 12.16 11.97 -20.44
C PRO A 225 10.80 12.08 -19.76
N LYS A 226 10.13 10.95 -19.55
CA LYS A 226 8.79 10.88 -18.95
C LYS A 226 8.88 10.66 -17.46
N VAL A 227 8.31 11.59 -16.70
CA VAL A 227 8.22 11.57 -15.22
C VAL A 227 6.80 11.22 -14.81
N LEU A 228 6.61 10.04 -14.25
CA LEU A 228 5.31 9.55 -13.80
C LEU A 228 5.09 9.86 -12.32
N TYR A 229 3.97 10.52 -12.02
CA TYR A 229 3.33 10.56 -10.72
C TYR A 229 2.05 9.72 -10.78
N LEU A 230 2.04 8.58 -10.09
CA LEU A 230 0.89 7.69 -10.01
C LEU A 230 0.49 7.49 -8.55
N SER A 231 -0.42 8.32 -8.06
CA SER A 231 -0.96 8.28 -6.70
C SER A 231 -2.19 9.17 -6.59
N ARG A 232 -2.88 9.13 -5.44
CA ARG A 232 -3.95 10.09 -5.15
C ARG A 232 -3.40 11.52 -5.21
N MET A 233 -4.16 12.44 -5.83
CA MET A 233 -3.84 13.86 -5.90
C MET A 233 -4.09 14.53 -4.54
N ALA A 234 -3.22 14.22 -3.57
CA ALA A 234 -3.37 14.64 -2.17
C ALA A 234 -2.05 15.19 -1.65
N THR A 235 -2.14 16.17 -0.75
CA THR A 235 -1.01 16.80 -0.08
C THR A 235 -0.09 15.78 0.58
N ARG A 236 -0.65 14.80 1.29
CA ARG A 236 0.12 13.72 1.92
C ARG A 236 1.00 12.94 0.94
N LYS A 237 0.61 12.86 -0.32
CA LYS A 237 1.37 12.21 -1.40
C LYS A 237 2.37 13.15 -2.09
N GLY A 238 2.54 14.36 -1.56
CA GLY A 238 3.54 15.32 -2.00
C GLY A 238 3.23 16.01 -3.34
N MET A 239 1.95 16.04 -3.77
CA MET A 239 1.57 16.72 -5.01
C MET A 239 2.02 18.16 -5.03
N ASP A 240 1.81 18.89 -3.92
CA ASP A 240 2.19 20.30 -3.82
C ASP A 240 3.71 20.50 -3.89
N VAL A 241 4.48 19.53 -3.36
CA VAL A 241 5.96 19.54 -3.44
C VAL A 241 6.40 19.38 -4.89
N LEU A 242 5.77 18.42 -5.60
CA LEU A 242 6.06 18.18 -7.02
C LEU A 242 5.71 19.42 -7.87
N LEU A 243 4.53 20.00 -7.67
CA LEU A 243 4.13 21.19 -8.42
C LEU A 243 5.07 22.39 -8.22
N ARG A 244 5.63 22.57 -7.02
CA ARG A 244 6.66 23.58 -6.78
C ARG A 244 8.00 23.28 -7.45
N ALA A 245 8.36 22.01 -7.59
CA ALA A 245 9.62 21.58 -8.21
C ALA A 245 9.62 21.73 -9.75
N ILE A 246 8.48 21.48 -10.39
CA ILE A 246 8.35 21.41 -11.86
C ILE A 246 8.89 22.63 -12.61
N PRO A 247 8.61 23.91 -12.24
CA PRO A 247 9.13 25.06 -12.96
C PRO A 247 10.66 25.07 -13.05
N ARG A 248 11.35 24.64 -11.98
CA ARG A 248 12.81 24.55 -11.95
C ARG A 248 13.32 23.41 -12.85
N VAL A 249 12.65 22.26 -12.86
CA VAL A 249 12.99 21.16 -13.79
C VAL A 249 12.84 21.59 -15.24
N LEU A 250 11.71 22.23 -15.59
CA LEU A 250 11.41 22.68 -16.95
C LEU A 250 12.25 23.89 -17.42
N SER A 251 12.92 24.60 -16.51
CA SER A 251 13.88 25.64 -16.88
C SER A 251 15.19 25.07 -17.47
N ARG A 252 15.46 23.76 -17.24
CA ARG A 252 16.69 23.10 -17.65
C ARG A 252 16.46 21.89 -18.57
N THR A 253 15.26 21.34 -18.59
CA THR A 253 14.91 20.13 -19.34
C THR A 253 13.60 20.29 -20.08
N ASP A 254 13.35 19.43 -21.04
CA ASP A 254 12.08 19.29 -21.75
C ASP A 254 11.20 18.17 -21.17
N ALA A 255 11.48 17.71 -19.94
CA ALA A 255 10.79 16.59 -19.31
C ALA A 255 9.25 16.67 -19.45
N HIS A 256 8.62 15.51 -19.65
CA HIS A 256 7.18 15.39 -19.77
C HIS A 256 6.61 14.70 -18.54
N PHE A 257 5.70 15.37 -17.84
CA PHE A 257 5.10 14.87 -16.61
C PHE A 257 3.78 14.15 -16.90
N ILE A 258 3.63 12.94 -16.39
CA ILE A 258 2.41 12.14 -16.47
C ILE A 258 1.79 12.08 -15.08
N PHE A 259 0.54 12.53 -14.96
CA PHE A 259 -0.21 12.52 -13.71
C PHE A 259 -1.39 11.55 -13.82
N ALA A 260 -1.39 10.53 -12.96
CA ALA A 260 -2.48 9.57 -12.87
C ALA A 260 -2.85 9.31 -11.40
N GLY A 261 -4.15 9.17 -11.14
CA GLY A 261 -4.68 8.87 -9.81
C GLY A 261 -5.95 9.64 -9.46
N ALA A 262 -6.63 9.17 -8.42
CA ALA A 262 -7.86 9.78 -7.95
C ALA A 262 -7.61 11.10 -7.20
N GLY A 263 -8.59 11.99 -7.21
CA GLY A 263 -8.57 13.28 -6.52
C GLY A 263 -8.92 14.44 -7.43
N LYS A 264 -8.92 15.63 -6.86
CA LYS A 264 -9.16 16.88 -7.63
C LYS A 264 -7.97 17.13 -8.54
N LYS A 265 -8.24 17.40 -9.82
CA LYS A 265 -7.20 17.81 -10.78
C LYS A 265 -6.47 19.05 -10.25
N PRO A 266 -5.13 18.99 -10.12
CA PRO A 266 -4.35 20.16 -9.74
C PRO A 266 -4.39 21.25 -10.82
N GLU A 267 -4.11 22.49 -10.42
CA GLU A 267 -3.81 23.56 -11.36
C GLU A 267 -2.35 23.45 -11.79
N PHE A 268 -2.12 23.23 -13.09
CA PHE A 268 -0.78 23.08 -13.63
C PHE A 268 -0.29 24.41 -14.18
N ALA A 269 0.70 25.01 -13.53
CA ALA A 269 1.39 26.21 -14.00
C ALA A 269 2.55 25.84 -14.95
N MET A 270 2.27 25.00 -15.97
CA MET A 270 3.27 24.56 -16.95
C MET A 270 2.64 24.46 -18.35
N PRO A 271 3.45 24.55 -19.43
CA PRO A 271 2.95 24.39 -20.79
C PRO A 271 2.28 23.04 -21.01
N GLN A 272 1.14 23.01 -21.74
CA GLN A 272 0.38 21.77 -22.01
C GLN A 272 1.24 20.70 -22.67
N ARG A 273 2.23 21.06 -23.49
CA ARG A 273 3.14 20.11 -24.15
C ARG A 273 4.02 19.32 -23.17
N ASN A 274 4.18 19.79 -21.93
CA ASN A 274 5.05 19.18 -20.93
C ASN A 274 4.30 18.30 -19.94
N PHE A 275 2.97 18.10 -20.08
CA PHE A 275 2.25 17.19 -19.21
C PHE A 275 1.06 16.50 -19.86
N THR A 276 0.76 15.31 -19.32
CA THR A 276 -0.47 14.55 -19.56
C THR A 276 -1.16 14.30 -18.23
N TYR A 277 -2.44 14.62 -18.12
CA TYR A 277 -3.27 14.30 -16.95
C TYR A 277 -4.32 13.26 -17.31
N LEU A 278 -4.22 12.08 -16.71
CA LEU A 278 -5.09 10.93 -16.98
C LEU A 278 -6.24 10.81 -15.96
N GLY A 279 -6.14 11.51 -14.81
CA GLY A 279 -7.12 11.32 -13.74
C GLY A 279 -7.06 9.94 -13.09
N HIS A 280 -8.20 9.45 -12.62
CA HIS A 280 -8.28 8.08 -12.10
C HIS A 280 -8.09 7.08 -13.23
N VAL A 281 -7.23 6.09 -13.00
CA VAL A 281 -6.95 5.02 -13.97
C VAL A 281 -7.37 3.66 -13.39
N ALA A 282 -7.89 2.80 -14.25
CA ALA A 282 -8.30 1.45 -13.90
C ALA A 282 -7.12 0.54 -13.52
N GLY A 283 -7.40 -0.55 -12.83
CA GLY A 283 -6.37 -1.42 -12.26
C GLY A 283 -5.44 -2.12 -13.25
N ASP A 284 -5.84 -2.24 -14.52
CA ASP A 284 -5.02 -2.81 -15.60
C ASP A 284 -4.09 -1.78 -16.26
N VAL A 285 -4.33 -0.48 -16.08
CA VAL A 285 -3.58 0.63 -16.69
C VAL A 285 -2.20 0.88 -16.09
N PRO A 286 -2.00 0.86 -14.75
CA PRO A 286 -0.71 1.18 -14.13
C PRO A 286 0.51 0.49 -14.74
N PRO A 287 0.51 -0.83 -15.04
CA PRO A 287 1.67 -1.49 -15.65
C PRO A 287 2.15 -0.86 -16.95
N PHE A 288 1.21 -0.34 -17.76
CA PHE A 288 1.56 0.32 -19.02
C PHE A 288 2.15 1.72 -18.81
N LEU A 289 1.64 2.47 -17.82
CA LEU A 289 2.18 3.79 -17.49
C LEU A 289 3.61 3.68 -16.96
N TYR A 290 3.88 2.72 -16.08
CA TYR A 290 5.24 2.46 -15.61
C TYR A 290 6.16 2.04 -16.77
N ALA A 291 5.70 1.15 -17.68
CA ALA A 291 6.51 0.68 -18.81
C ALA A 291 6.84 1.79 -19.81
N LEU A 292 6.02 2.85 -19.93
CA LEU A 292 6.26 4.03 -20.76
C LEU A 292 7.13 5.09 -20.07
N SER A 293 7.33 5.00 -18.77
CA SER A 293 7.95 6.06 -17.98
C SER A 293 9.43 5.79 -17.71
N ASP A 294 10.21 6.84 -17.70
CA ASP A 294 11.66 6.79 -17.42
C ASP A 294 11.94 6.98 -15.92
N ILE A 295 11.18 7.88 -15.29
CA ILE A 295 11.34 8.29 -13.90
C ILE A 295 9.98 8.14 -13.21
N PHE A 296 9.97 7.58 -12.01
CA PHE A 296 8.82 7.58 -11.12
C PHE A 296 9.08 8.51 -9.94
N VAL A 297 8.11 9.35 -9.60
CA VAL A 297 8.23 10.32 -8.51
C VAL A 297 7.11 10.16 -7.50
N LEU A 298 7.48 9.96 -6.22
CA LEU A 298 6.55 9.94 -5.09
C LEU A 298 7.13 10.74 -3.91
N PRO A 299 6.95 12.08 -3.87
CA PRO A 299 7.52 12.93 -2.83
C PRO A 299 6.60 13.02 -1.60
N SER A 300 6.14 11.87 -1.11
CA SER A 300 5.18 11.76 -0.02
C SER A 300 5.72 12.35 1.28
N LEU A 301 4.81 12.90 2.09
CA LEU A 301 5.11 13.39 3.43
C LEU A 301 5.01 12.27 4.48
N TYR A 302 4.29 11.20 4.15
CA TYR A 302 4.17 10.01 4.98
C TYR A 302 3.84 8.79 4.15
N GLU A 303 4.55 7.69 4.39
CA GLU A 303 4.29 6.35 3.86
C GLU A 303 4.69 5.28 4.88
N ASN A 304 4.02 4.14 4.83
CA ASN A 304 4.54 2.97 5.52
C ASN A 304 5.42 2.14 4.57
N PHE A 305 4.81 1.56 3.53
CA PHE A 305 5.55 0.76 2.54
C PHE A 305 4.78 0.81 1.20
N PRO A 306 4.95 1.86 0.39
CA PRO A 306 4.10 2.10 -0.78
C PRO A 306 4.41 1.14 -1.92
N ALA A 307 3.45 0.26 -2.28
CA ALA A 307 3.58 -0.72 -3.36
C ALA A 307 3.96 -0.07 -4.71
N CYS A 308 3.47 1.14 -4.99
CA CYS A 308 3.77 1.87 -6.22
C CYS A 308 5.27 2.16 -6.45
N ILE A 309 6.08 2.24 -5.40
CA ILE A 309 7.55 2.31 -5.52
C ILE A 309 8.09 0.98 -6.06
N LEU A 310 7.66 -0.15 -5.50
CA LEU A 310 8.10 -1.48 -5.97
C LEU A 310 7.63 -1.75 -7.40
N GLU A 311 6.42 -1.31 -7.76
CA GLU A 311 5.86 -1.41 -9.10
C GLU A 311 6.69 -0.62 -10.11
N ALA A 312 7.09 0.61 -9.75
CA ALA A 312 7.96 1.45 -10.56
C ALA A 312 9.35 0.84 -10.72
N MET A 313 9.97 0.38 -9.62
CA MET A 313 11.26 -0.29 -9.61
C MET A 313 11.21 -1.57 -10.48
N ALA A 314 10.16 -2.38 -10.34
CA ALA A 314 9.94 -3.58 -11.14
C ALA A 314 9.86 -3.27 -12.65
N SER A 315 9.32 -2.13 -13.01
CA SER A 315 9.19 -1.64 -14.39
C SER A 315 10.46 -0.93 -14.92
N LYS A 316 11.57 -0.92 -14.16
CA LYS A 316 12.82 -0.21 -14.47
C LYS A 316 12.71 1.32 -14.49
N CYS A 317 11.76 1.94 -13.82
CA CYS A 317 11.78 3.38 -13.62
C CYS A 317 12.90 3.75 -12.64
N ALA A 318 13.63 4.84 -12.91
CA ALA A 318 14.45 5.48 -11.88
C ALA A 318 13.52 6.15 -10.87
N VAL A 319 13.64 5.80 -9.60
CA VAL A 319 12.71 6.27 -8.57
C VAL A 319 13.29 7.45 -7.81
N VAL A 320 12.48 8.51 -7.65
CA VAL A 320 12.75 9.62 -6.71
C VAL A 320 11.66 9.65 -5.66
N SER A 321 12.05 9.52 -4.39
CA SER A 321 11.10 9.54 -3.28
C SER A 321 11.70 10.17 -2.03
N THR A 322 10.95 10.22 -0.94
CA THR A 322 11.34 10.88 0.31
C THR A 322 11.83 9.90 1.37
N ARG A 323 12.66 10.38 2.30
CA ARG A 323 13.16 9.62 3.46
C ARG A 323 12.11 9.56 4.58
N VAL A 324 10.90 9.06 4.29
CA VAL A 324 9.83 8.96 5.28
C VAL A 324 9.37 7.52 5.47
N GLY A 325 8.99 7.19 6.70
CA GLY A 325 8.43 5.89 7.05
C GLY A 325 9.32 4.71 6.63
N GLY A 326 8.73 3.74 5.94
CA GLY A 326 9.45 2.56 5.44
C GLY A 326 10.11 2.74 4.06
N ILE A 327 10.00 3.90 3.40
CA ILE A 327 10.62 4.11 2.08
C ILE A 327 12.15 3.88 2.10
N PRO A 328 12.92 4.32 3.12
CA PRO A 328 14.35 4.03 3.21
C PRO A 328 14.71 2.54 3.32
N GLU A 329 13.74 1.67 3.59
CA GLU A 329 13.96 0.23 3.57
C GLU A 329 13.84 -0.36 2.15
N MET A 330 13.17 0.36 1.25
CA MET A 330 12.88 -0.05 -0.13
C MET A 330 13.99 0.36 -1.09
N ILE A 331 14.54 1.54 -0.90
CA ILE A 331 15.47 2.23 -1.81
C ILE A 331 16.85 2.36 -1.16
N GLU A 332 17.87 1.89 -1.85
CA GLU A 332 19.27 2.19 -1.57
C GLU A 332 19.65 3.50 -2.30
N ASP A 333 19.77 4.57 -1.50
CA ASP A 333 19.96 5.92 -2.02
C ASP A 333 21.20 6.07 -2.92
N GLY A 334 21.00 6.61 -4.11
CA GLY A 334 22.02 6.78 -5.13
C GLY A 334 22.36 5.50 -5.93
N ALA A 335 21.88 4.32 -5.48
CA ALA A 335 22.13 3.05 -6.16
C ALA A 335 20.92 2.61 -7.01
N ASP A 336 19.78 2.36 -6.39
CA ASP A 336 18.55 1.88 -7.04
C ASP A 336 17.37 2.87 -6.96
N GLY A 337 17.65 4.10 -6.49
CA GLY A 337 16.74 5.24 -6.46
C GLY A 337 17.38 6.43 -5.78
N VAL A 338 16.62 7.52 -5.66
CA VAL A 338 17.05 8.75 -4.98
C VAL A 338 16.09 9.06 -3.84
N LEU A 339 16.66 9.28 -2.64
CA LEU A 339 15.93 9.67 -1.43
C LEU A 339 16.22 11.12 -1.06
N ILE A 340 15.19 11.95 -1.07
CA ILE A 340 15.25 13.36 -0.68
C ILE A 340 14.61 13.61 0.68
N PRO A 341 14.88 14.75 1.35
CA PRO A 341 14.10 15.17 2.52
C PRO A 341 12.62 15.38 2.17
N ALA A 342 11.74 15.14 3.13
CA ALA A 342 10.32 15.44 2.97
C ALA A 342 10.10 16.95 2.79
N ASN A 343 9.10 17.32 1.97
CA ASN A 343 8.73 18.71 1.68
C ASN A 343 9.84 19.59 1.07
N ASP A 344 10.90 19.01 0.55
CA ASP A 344 12.00 19.71 -0.11
C ASP A 344 11.81 19.71 -1.64
N SER A 345 11.22 20.79 -2.16
CA SER A 345 10.97 20.92 -3.60
C SER A 345 12.24 21.28 -4.39
N GLU A 346 13.28 21.81 -3.75
CA GLU A 346 14.55 22.10 -4.41
C GLU A 346 15.35 20.82 -4.63
N ALA A 347 15.52 20.01 -3.58
CA ALA A 347 16.15 18.69 -3.69
C ALA A 347 15.40 17.78 -4.68
N LEU A 348 14.05 17.86 -4.72
CA LEU A 348 13.25 17.18 -5.70
C LEU A 348 13.55 17.65 -7.13
N ALA A 349 13.58 18.94 -7.35
CA ALA A 349 13.85 19.52 -8.66
C ALA A 349 15.26 19.15 -9.16
N ASP A 350 16.27 19.24 -8.30
CA ASP A 350 17.64 18.89 -8.66
C ASP A 350 17.79 17.40 -9.00
N SER A 351 17.13 16.52 -8.23
CA SER A 351 17.12 15.07 -8.49
C SER A 351 16.43 14.73 -9.81
N LEU A 352 15.26 15.29 -10.08
CA LEU A 352 14.53 15.10 -11.33
C LEU A 352 15.29 15.64 -12.53
N THR A 353 15.90 16.83 -12.41
CA THR A 353 16.71 17.44 -13.47
C THR A 353 17.91 16.56 -13.81
N ARG A 354 18.67 16.12 -12.80
CA ARG A 354 19.83 15.24 -12.99
C ARG A 354 19.45 13.95 -13.72
N LEU A 355 18.35 13.31 -13.31
CA LEU A 355 17.88 12.08 -13.96
C LEU A 355 17.31 12.33 -15.35
N ALA A 356 16.73 13.51 -15.63
CA ALA A 356 16.24 13.87 -16.95
C ALA A 356 17.41 14.14 -17.92
N GLU A 357 18.45 14.83 -17.47
CA GLU A 357 19.65 15.16 -18.27
C GLU A 357 20.53 13.93 -18.55
N ASP A 358 20.71 13.02 -17.58
CA ASP A 358 21.59 11.86 -17.67
C ASP A 358 20.85 10.55 -17.96
N LYS A 359 20.73 10.22 -19.24
CA LYS A 359 20.09 8.98 -19.71
C LYS A 359 20.79 7.70 -19.19
N THR A 360 22.12 7.72 -19.07
CA THR A 360 22.89 6.55 -18.63
C THR A 360 22.66 6.29 -17.15
N LEU A 361 22.77 7.32 -16.32
CA LEU A 361 22.48 7.24 -14.90
C LEU A 361 21.05 6.73 -14.66
N ARG A 362 20.09 7.30 -15.38
CA ARG A 362 18.67 6.92 -15.27
C ARG A 362 18.44 5.44 -15.63
N ALA A 363 19.01 4.99 -16.72
CA ALA A 363 18.90 3.60 -17.17
C ALA A 363 19.56 2.61 -16.21
N ASP A 364 20.76 2.93 -15.72
CA ASP A 364 21.49 2.10 -14.76
C ASP A 364 20.75 2.01 -13.41
N MET A 365 20.22 3.12 -12.92
CA MET A 365 19.43 3.17 -11.70
C MET A 365 18.16 2.31 -11.83
N GLY A 366 17.41 2.46 -12.92
CA GLY A 366 16.21 1.66 -13.18
C GLY A 366 16.51 0.16 -13.30
N ARG A 367 17.65 -0.22 -13.91
CA ARG A 367 18.09 -1.61 -13.98
C ARG A 367 18.34 -2.19 -12.57
N ARG A 368 19.12 -1.49 -11.74
CA ARG A 368 19.40 -1.90 -10.35
C ARG A 368 18.11 -1.94 -9.51
N ALA A 369 17.22 -0.98 -9.70
CA ALA A 369 15.91 -0.96 -9.04
C ALA A 369 15.13 -2.26 -9.30
N ARG A 370 15.04 -2.70 -10.55
CA ARG A 370 14.38 -3.96 -10.89
C ARG A 370 15.08 -5.18 -10.28
N GLU A 371 16.41 -5.25 -10.35
CA GLU A 371 17.20 -6.33 -9.75
C GLU A 371 16.93 -6.42 -8.23
N SER A 372 16.90 -5.28 -7.54
CA SER A 372 16.58 -5.19 -6.12
C SER A 372 15.18 -5.74 -5.79
N VAL A 373 14.16 -5.38 -6.60
CA VAL A 373 12.79 -5.89 -6.39
C VAL A 373 12.71 -7.40 -6.59
N ILE A 374 13.28 -7.92 -7.67
CA ILE A 374 13.25 -9.36 -7.97
C ILE A 374 13.92 -10.17 -6.86
N GLN A 375 15.00 -9.66 -6.28
CA GLN A 375 15.76 -10.35 -5.23
C GLN A 375 15.11 -10.25 -3.84
N ARG A 376 14.45 -9.14 -3.52
CA ARG A 376 14.04 -8.81 -2.15
C ARG A 376 12.54 -8.86 -1.90
N TYR A 377 11.70 -8.70 -2.94
CA TYR A 377 10.26 -8.47 -2.80
C TYR A 377 9.43 -9.44 -3.63
N ASN A 378 9.46 -10.71 -3.24
CA ASN A 378 8.80 -11.82 -3.92
C ASN A 378 7.58 -12.30 -3.13
N TRP A 379 6.42 -12.37 -3.75
CA TRP A 379 5.18 -12.78 -3.10
C TRP A 379 5.20 -14.21 -2.59
N LYS A 380 5.87 -15.14 -3.29
CA LYS A 380 6.01 -16.53 -2.84
C LYS A 380 6.78 -16.62 -1.52
N GLU A 381 7.86 -15.84 -1.41
CA GLU A 381 8.64 -15.75 -0.18
C GLU A 381 7.84 -15.08 0.95
N ALA A 382 7.09 -14.02 0.65
CA ALA A 382 6.22 -13.36 1.63
C ALA A 382 5.11 -14.29 2.14
N ALA A 383 4.51 -15.09 1.27
CA ALA A 383 3.51 -16.09 1.64
C ALA A 383 4.10 -17.20 2.52
N SER A 384 5.29 -17.74 2.16
CA SER A 384 6.00 -18.73 2.99
C SER A 384 6.27 -18.20 4.40
N ARG A 385 6.85 -17.00 4.51
CA ARG A 385 7.12 -16.36 5.80
C ARG A 385 5.86 -16.03 6.60
N THR A 386 4.74 -15.79 5.91
CA THR A 386 3.44 -15.59 6.55
C THR A 386 2.94 -16.91 7.14
N LEU A 387 3.07 -18.00 6.40
CA LEU A 387 2.67 -19.33 6.85
C LEU A 387 3.53 -19.81 8.03
N GLU A 388 4.85 -19.69 7.96
CA GLU A 388 5.76 -19.97 9.06
C GLU A 388 5.36 -19.21 10.33
N TYR A 389 5.00 -17.94 10.20
CA TYR A 389 4.55 -17.17 11.35
C TYR A 389 3.19 -17.62 11.88
N TYR A 390 2.30 -18.08 11.02
CA TYR A 390 1.03 -18.69 11.48
C TYR A 390 1.27 -19.96 12.30
N GLU A 391 2.17 -20.82 11.85
CA GLU A 391 2.53 -22.05 12.56
C GLU A 391 3.13 -21.75 13.94
N GLU A 392 4.04 -20.79 14.03
CA GLU A 392 4.60 -20.32 15.30
C GLU A 392 3.51 -19.81 16.25
N VAL A 393 2.58 -19.01 15.72
CA VAL A 393 1.49 -18.40 16.50
C VAL A 393 0.51 -19.45 16.99
N VAL A 394 0.14 -20.43 16.17
CA VAL A 394 -0.75 -21.53 16.54
C VAL A 394 -0.09 -22.40 17.61
N ALA A 395 1.18 -22.76 17.45
CA ALA A 395 1.93 -23.54 18.44
C ALA A 395 2.00 -22.84 19.81
N GLN A 396 2.34 -21.54 19.82
CA GLN A 396 2.38 -20.74 21.05
C GLN A 396 1.00 -20.61 21.72
N HIS A 397 -0.07 -20.52 20.91
CA HIS A 397 -1.43 -20.41 21.44
C HIS A 397 -1.87 -21.71 22.10
N THR A 398 -1.55 -22.86 21.49
CA THR A 398 -1.87 -24.20 22.02
C THR A 398 -1.17 -24.47 23.34
N LEU A 399 0.13 -24.13 23.44
CA LEU A 399 0.91 -24.26 24.69
C LEU A 399 0.30 -23.45 25.84
N LYS A 400 -0.07 -22.21 25.59
CA LYS A 400 -0.72 -21.34 26.59
C LYS A 400 -2.12 -21.80 26.99
N ALA A 401 -2.84 -22.48 26.11
CA ALA A 401 -4.14 -23.06 26.43
C ALA A 401 -3.99 -24.26 27.37
N SER A 402 -3.03 -25.16 27.11
CA SER A 402 -2.76 -26.31 27.97
C SER A 402 -2.28 -25.94 29.37
N GLU A 403 -1.52 -24.85 29.53
CA GLU A 403 -1.09 -24.32 30.83
C GLU A 403 -2.22 -23.68 31.67
N ARG A 404 -3.34 -23.31 31.04
CA ARG A 404 -4.51 -22.73 31.75
C ARG A 404 -5.54 -23.76 32.17
N ASP A 405 -5.57 -24.90 31.50
CA ASP A 405 -6.52 -25.97 31.75
C ASP A 405 -5.92 -27.06 32.67
N GLY A 406 -4.61 -27.01 33.01
CA GLY A 406 -3.90 -27.83 33.98
C GLY A 406 -3.63 -27.07 35.28
#